data_f39aa46ac7b5efb542ea064433632c42
#
_entry.id   f39aa46ac7b5efb542ea064433632c42
#
_cell.length_a   1.000
_cell.length_b   1.000
_cell.length_c   1.000
_cell.angle_alpha   90.00
_cell.angle_beta   90.00
_cell.angle_gamma   90.00
#
_symmetry.space_group_name_H-M   'P 1'
#
loop_
_entity.id
_entity.type
_entity.pdbx_description
1 polymer ?
#
loop_
_entity_poly.entity_id
_entity_poly.type
_entity_poly.pdbx_seq_one_letter_code
_entity_poly.pdbx_strand_id
1 'polypeptide(L)'
;GGYKDEIVLKDKMLLLEETTISNTFLDATPQEVISYCLAQAGVTEAKLSDTIYQPRAVVPIAQKNVISVIKEIGTIWGIKNRFFFSGGVFYWGEKPEQEKTYSFEYGVNIISLDKPLGLWELETVSAPFVKHSHKISVTHPKVSGEFEVKKVVFRTNETGFIRTYISF
;
A
#
# COMPACT_ATOMS: atom_id res chain seq x y z
N GLY A 1 -7.57 -12.93 -13.15
CA GLY A 1 -6.11 -12.94 -13.23
C GLY A 1 -5.51 -11.65 -12.69
N GLY A 2 -4.18 -11.53 -12.75
CA GLY A 2 -3.44 -10.41 -12.20
C GLY A 2 -3.83 -9.05 -12.78
N TYR A 3 -4.20 -8.99 -14.05
CA TYR A 3 -4.67 -7.76 -14.68
C TYR A 3 -5.97 -7.23 -14.03
N LYS A 4 -6.89 -8.12 -13.73
CA LYS A 4 -8.16 -7.76 -13.08
C LYS A 4 -7.94 -7.24 -11.66
N ASP A 5 -7.02 -7.85 -10.91
CA ASP A 5 -6.68 -7.42 -9.56
C ASP A 5 -5.97 -6.07 -9.57
N GLU A 6 -5.10 -5.81 -10.54
CA GLU A 6 -4.45 -4.51 -10.71
C GLU A 6 -5.47 -3.40 -10.98
N ILE A 7 -6.47 -3.65 -11.83
CA ILE A 7 -7.55 -2.69 -12.10
C ILE A 7 -8.36 -2.41 -10.83
N VAL A 8 -8.72 -3.44 -10.06
CA VAL A 8 -9.47 -3.29 -8.81
C VAL A 8 -8.71 -2.42 -7.82
N LEU A 9 -7.39 -2.62 -7.67
CA LEU A 9 -6.56 -1.79 -6.79
C LEU A 9 -6.50 -0.33 -7.24
N LYS A 10 -6.36 -0.08 -8.54
CA LYS A 10 -6.40 1.27 -9.11
C LYS A 10 -7.75 1.94 -8.87
N ASP A 11 -8.85 1.20 -9.04
CA ASP A 11 -10.20 1.72 -8.81
C ASP A 11 -10.40 2.15 -7.36
N LYS A 12 -9.86 1.42 -6.39
CA LYS A 12 -9.96 1.80 -4.97
C LYS A 12 -9.19 3.07 -4.63
N MET A 13 -7.98 3.24 -5.13
CA MET A 13 -7.25 4.50 -4.98
C MET A 13 -7.96 5.64 -5.71
N LEU A 14 -8.54 5.37 -6.86
CA LEU A 14 -9.31 6.34 -7.62
C LEU A 14 -10.55 6.81 -6.83
N LEU A 15 -11.21 5.91 -6.08
CA LEU A 15 -12.32 6.28 -5.18
C LEU A 15 -11.88 7.35 -4.18
N LEU A 16 -10.67 7.24 -3.64
CA LEU A 16 -10.12 8.23 -2.71
C LEU A 16 -9.82 9.56 -3.40
N GLU A 17 -9.31 9.51 -4.63
CA GLU A 17 -9.02 10.71 -5.43
C GLU A 17 -10.29 11.45 -5.83
N GLU A 18 -11.35 10.72 -6.16
CA GLU A 18 -12.60 11.28 -6.67
C GLU A 18 -13.58 11.70 -5.58
N THR A 19 -13.39 11.27 -4.34
CA THR A 19 -14.28 11.62 -3.23
C THR A 19 -13.82 12.91 -2.57
N THR A 20 -14.66 13.93 -2.65
CA THR A 20 -14.42 15.25 -2.06
C THR A 20 -15.03 15.33 -0.67
N ILE A 21 -14.25 15.80 0.30
CA ILE A 21 -14.66 15.99 1.68
C ILE A 21 -14.75 17.47 1.98
N SER A 22 -15.90 17.87 2.53
CA SER A 22 -16.10 19.19 3.13
C SER A 22 -16.80 18.99 4.46
N ASN A 23 -16.06 19.06 5.55
CA ASN A 23 -16.61 18.89 6.90
C ASN A 23 -15.67 19.52 7.93
N THR A 24 -16.23 19.95 9.03
CA THR A 24 -15.46 20.37 10.21
C THR A 24 -15.65 19.32 11.28
N PHE A 25 -14.56 18.68 11.67
CA PHE A 25 -14.56 17.66 12.72
C PHE A 25 -14.27 18.31 14.05
N LEU A 26 -15.06 17.99 15.07
CA LEU A 26 -14.92 18.54 16.42
C LEU A 26 -14.45 17.45 17.37
N ASP A 27 -13.44 17.77 18.16
CA ASP A 27 -12.88 16.88 19.18
C ASP A 27 -12.56 15.48 18.61
N ALA A 28 -11.85 15.45 17.49
CA ALA A 28 -11.63 14.26 16.69
C ALA A 28 -10.18 13.79 16.72
N THR A 29 -10.01 12.46 16.67
CA THR A 29 -8.73 11.79 16.46
C THR A 29 -8.44 11.62 14.96
N PRO A 30 -7.18 11.37 14.57
CA PRO A 30 -6.87 11.10 13.16
C PRO A 30 -7.66 9.93 12.60
N GLN A 31 -7.80 8.84 13.38
CA GLN A 31 -8.54 7.65 12.94
C GLN A 31 -10.02 7.95 12.68
N GLU A 32 -10.64 8.79 13.50
CA GLU A 32 -12.04 9.18 13.32
C GLU A 32 -12.23 9.96 12.02
N VAL A 33 -11.34 10.89 11.72
CA VAL A 33 -11.40 11.67 10.47
C VAL A 33 -11.19 10.76 9.27
N ILE A 34 -10.17 9.91 9.31
CA ILE A 34 -9.87 8.97 8.21
C ILE A 34 -11.02 8.00 8.00
N SER A 35 -11.58 7.43 9.08
CA SER A 35 -12.72 6.51 8.99
C SER A 35 -13.92 7.15 8.33
N TYR A 36 -14.23 8.39 8.68
CA TYR A 36 -15.29 9.14 8.03
C TYR A 36 -15.04 9.29 6.53
N CYS A 37 -13.84 9.69 6.15
CA CYS A 37 -13.47 9.88 4.75
C CYS A 37 -13.55 8.58 3.94
N LEU A 38 -13.08 7.47 4.53
CA LEU A 38 -13.16 6.15 3.88
C LEU A 38 -14.61 5.72 3.68
N ALA A 39 -15.47 5.94 4.66
CA ALA A 39 -16.90 5.64 4.55
C ALA A 39 -17.54 6.44 3.41
N GLN A 40 -17.23 7.74 3.29
CA GLN A 40 -17.71 8.58 2.20
C GLN A 40 -17.24 8.08 0.83
N ALA A 41 -16.04 7.51 0.75
CA ALA A 41 -15.50 6.96 -0.49
C ALA A 41 -16.00 5.55 -0.80
N GLY A 42 -16.81 4.94 0.08
CA GLY A 42 -17.31 3.58 -0.09
C GLY A 42 -16.30 2.48 0.27
N VAL A 43 -15.25 2.81 1.01
CA VAL A 43 -14.28 1.83 1.51
C VAL A 43 -14.83 1.20 2.78
N THR A 44 -15.06 -0.11 2.76
CA THR A 44 -15.71 -0.84 3.85
C THR A 44 -14.73 -1.59 4.74
N GLU A 45 -13.52 -1.86 4.26
CA GLU A 45 -12.51 -2.61 5.02
C GLU A 45 -11.25 -1.77 5.18
N ALA A 46 -10.88 -1.49 6.41
CA ALA A 46 -9.70 -0.71 6.72
C ALA A 46 -9.05 -1.17 8.02
N LYS A 47 -7.73 -1.08 8.07
CA LYS A 47 -6.94 -1.28 9.29
C LYS A 47 -6.14 -0.01 9.54
N LEU A 48 -6.50 0.70 10.59
CA LEU A 48 -5.85 1.92 11.01
C LEU A 48 -4.98 1.63 12.23
N SER A 49 -3.90 2.40 12.37
CA SER A 49 -3.03 2.31 13.53
C SER A 49 -3.84 2.38 14.83
N ASP A 50 -3.49 1.57 15.80
CA ASP A 50 -4.08 1.55 17.14
C ASP A 50 -3.38 2.54 18.09
N THR A 51 -2.43 3.30 17.59
CA THR A 51 -1.76 4.35 18.38
C THR A 51 -2.76 5.37 18.89
N ILE A 52 -2.67 5.68 20.17
CA ILE A 52 -3.55 6.67 20.79
C ILE A 52 -3.02 8.07 20.51
N TYR A 53 -3.79 8.85 19.76
CA TYR A 53 -3.48 10.25 19.48
C TYR A 53 -4.41 11.17 20.24
N GLN A 54 -3.90 12.34 20.63
CA GLN A 54 -4.74 13.35 21.26
C GLN A 54 -5.74 13.92 20.24
N PRO A 55 -7.01 14.02 20.63
CA PRO A 55 -8.00 14.66 19.75
C PRO A 55 -7.64 16.13 19.50
N ARG A 56 -7.99 16.63 18.34
CA ARG A 56 -7.95 18.07 18.03
C ARG A 56 -9.35 18.66 18.20
N ALA A 57 -9.42 19.81 18.84
CA ALA A 57 -10.70 20.48 19.11
C ALA A 57 -11.47 20.77 17.80
N VAL A 58 -10.76 21.23 16.77
CA VAL A 58 -11.35 21.57 15.48
C VAL A 58 -10.41 21.14 14.37
N VAL A 59 -10.95 20.37 13.40
CA VAL A 59 -10.24 19.99 12.19
C VAL A 59 -11.11 20.39 11.00
N PRO A 60 -10.87 21.59 10.41
CA PRO A 60 -11.65 22.04 9.26
C PRO A 60 -11.09 21.48 7.97
N ILE A 61 -11.92 20.79 7.20
CA ILE A 61 -11.60 20.28 5.88
C ILE A 61 -12.54 20.90 4.87
N ALA A 62 -12.01 21.58 3.87
CA ALA A 62 -12.79 22.27 2.85
C ALA A 62 -12.40 21.80 1.45
N GLN A 63 -13.32 21.11 0.78
CA GLN A 63 -13.21 20.70 -0.62
C GLN A 63 -11.88 20.01 -0.98
N LYS A 64 -11.51 18.98 -0.22
CA LYS A 64 -10.31 18.19 -0.44
C LYS A 64 -10.68 16.75 -0.76
N ASN A 65 -9.94 16.12 -1.68
CA ASN A 65 -10.11 14.69 -1.89
C ASN A 65 -9.55 13.91 -0.68
N VAL A 66 -9.97 12.66 -0.55
CA VAL A 66 -9.61 11.84 0.62
C VAL A 66 -8.10 11.69 0.77
N ILE A 67 -7.36 11.51 -0.33
CA ILE A 67 -5.90 11.40 -0.28
C ILE A 67 -5.28 12.65 0.34
N SER A 68 -5.72 13.83 -0.09
CA SER A 68 -5.25 15.10 0.45
C SER A 68 -5.59 15.26 1.92
N VAL A 69 -6.79 14.82 2.33
CA VAL A 69 -7.20 14.83 3.75
C VAL A 69 -6.26 13.94 4.58
N ILE A 70 -5.98 12.73 4.14
CA ILE A 70 -5.09 11.82 4.87
C ILE A 70 -3.69 12.42 5.03
N LYS A 71 -3.16 13.05 3.98
CA LYS A 71 -1.87 13.73 4.05
C LYS A 71 -1.90 14.93 5.01
N GLU A 72 -2.98 15.70 5.01
CA GLU A 72 -3.16 16.82 5.92
C GLU A 72 -3.26 16.37 7.38
N ILE A 73 -3.97 15.27 7.63
CA ILE A 73 -4.02 14.63 8.96
C ILE A 73 -2.61 14.31 9.45
N GLY A 74 -1.75 13.78 8.59
CA GLY A 74 -0.35 13.56 8.91
C GLY A 74 0.36 14.84 9.34
N THR A 75 0.12 15.93 8.65
CA THR A 75 0.70 17.24 8.97
C THR A 75 0.17 17.79 10.30
N ILE A 76 -1.15 17.74 10.51
CA ILE A 76 -1.80 18.28 11.72
C ILE A 76 -1.31 17.60 12.99
N TRP A 77 -1.18 16.29 12.99
CA TRP A 77 -0.73 15.49 14.15
C TRP A 77 0.77 15.21 14.18
N GLY A 78 1.52 15.58 13.14
CA GLY A 78 2.93 15.25 13.03
C GLY A 78 3.18 13.75 12.81
N ILE A 79 2.29 13.08 12.09
CA ILE A 79 2.32 11.63 11.86
C ILE A 79 2.89 11.35 10.48
N LYS A 80 3.79 10.38 10.39
CA LYS A 80 4.39 9.93 9.12
C LYS A 80 3.92 8.52 8.74
N ASN A 81 2.66 8.22 8.97
CA ASN A 81 2.10 6.92 8.62
C ASN A 81 1.95 6.77 7.11
N ARG A 82 2.33 5.62 6.62
CA ARG A 82 2.07 5.22 5.23
C ARG A 82 0.62 4.74 5.13
N PHE A 83 0.05 4.92 3.95
CA PHE A 83 -1.26 4.36 3.65
C PHE A 83 -1.28 3.75 2.24
N PHE A 84 -2.01 2.66 2.11
CA PHE A 84 -2.10 1.89 0.86
C PHE A 84 -3.25 0.91 0.92
N PHE A 85 -3.62 0.36 -0.24
CA PHE A 85 -4.52 -0.80 -0.32
C PHE A 85 -3.71 -2.07 -0.53
N SER A 86 -4.14 -3.14 0.12
CA SER A 86 -3.64 -4.49 -0.11
C SER A 86 -4.77 -5.49 0.08
N GLY A 87 -5.01 -6.37 -0.91
CA GLY A 87 -6.09 -7.35 -0.85
C GLY A 87 -7.48 -6.74 -0.65
N GLY A 88 -7.70 -5.52 -1.14
CA GLY A 88 -8.97 -4.82 -0.98
C GLY A 88 -9.15 -4.10 0.35
N VAL A 89 -8.17 -4.18 1.24
CA VAL A 89 -8.19 -3.54 2.56
C VAL A 89 -7.32 -2.29 2.54
N PHE A 90 -7.83 -1.18 3.08
CA PHE A 90 -7.05 0.03 3.28
C PHE A 90 -6.23 -0.07 4.57
N TYR A 91 -4.95 0.30 4.49
CA TYR A 91 -4.04 0.32 5.63
C TYR A 91 -3.51 1.73 5.86
N TRP A 92 -3.52 2.15 7.12
CA TRP A 92 -2.89 3.41 7.55
C TRP A 92 -2.11 3.17 8.85
N GLY A 93 -0.77 3.23 8.74
CA GLY A 93 0.11 2.97 9.88
C GLY A 93 0.14 1.51 10.35
N GLU A 94 -0.44 0.61 9.58
CA GLU A 94 -0.49 -0.82 9.82
C GLU A 94 0.06 -1.57 8.60
N LYS A 95 0.39 -2.83 8.78
CA LYS A 95 0.90 -3.70 7.71
C LYS A 95 0.06 -4.96 7.61
N PRO A 96 -0.06 -5.56 6.42
CA PRO A 96 -0.63 -6.89 6.30
C PRO A 96 0.15 -7.89 7.16
N GLU A 97 -0.57 -8.81 7.80
CA GLU A 97 0.05 -9.87 8.57
C GLU A 97 0.91 -10.76 7.68
N GLN A 98 2.09 -11.10 8.15
CA GLN A 98 3.03 -11.94 7.42
C GLN A 98 3.54 -13.08 8.31
N GLU A 99 3.18 -14.31 7.93
CA GLU A 99 3.54 -15.50 8.70
C GLU A 99 4.99 -15.94 8.48
N LYS A 100 5.56 -15.66 7.30
CA LYS A 100 6.92 -16.05 6.94
C LYS A 100 7.57 -15.09 5.95
N THR A 101 8.91 -15.09 5.94
CA THR A 101 9.70 -14.37 4.94
C THR A 101 9.85 -15.24 3.69
N TYR A 102 9.54 -14.67 2.53
CA TYR A 102 9.71 -15.36 1.24
C TYR A 102 11.14 -15.13 0.72
N SER A 103 11.78 -16.22 0.26
CA SER A 103 13.17 -16.17 -0.19
C SER A 103 13.28 -16.21 -1.71
N PHE A 104 14.06 -15.29 -2.25
CA PHE A 104 14.40 -15.22 -3.67
C PHE A 104 15.91 -15.30 -3.84
N GLU A 105 16.39 -16.21 -4.67
CA GLU A 105 17.79 -16.53 -4.81
C GLU A 105 18.21 -16.61 -6.28
N TYR A 106 19.35 -15.97 -6.59
CA TYR A 106 19.94 -16.02 -7.92
C TYR A 106 20.25 -17.47 -8.32
N GLY A 107 19.86 -17.81 -9.54
CA GLY A 107 20.02 -19.16 -10.07
C GLY A 107 18.97 -20.17 -9.61
N VAL A 108 18.03 -19.75 -8.76
CA VAL A 108 16.94 -20.60 -8.25
C VAL A 108 15.58 -20.10 -8.71
N ASN A 109 15.19 -18.90 -8.31
CA ASN A 109 13.86 -18.36 -8.57
C ASN A 109 13.83 -16.88 -8.98
N ILE A 110 14.98 -16.26 -9.17
CA ILE A 110 15.08 -14.91 -9.74
C ILE A 110 15.31 -15.04 -11.24
N ILE A 111 14.39 -14.49 -12.04
CA ILE A 111 14.52 -14.44 -13.50
C ILE A 111 15.38 -13.24 -13.89
N SER A 112 15.11 -12.07 -13.33
CA SER A 112 15.90 -10.86 -13.53
C SER A 112 15.85 -9.97 -12.30
N LEU A 113 16.84 -9.09 -12.19
CA LEU A 113 16.95 -8.11 -11.11
C LEU A 113 17.59 -6.83 -11.65
N ASP A 114 16.84 -5.74 -11.60
CA ASP A 114 17.26 -4.43 -12.09
C ASP A 114 16.86 -3.33 -11.11
N LYS A 115 17.38 -2.12 -11.32
CA LYS A 115 17.05 -0.94 -10.50
C LYS A 115 16.69 0.24 -11.40
N PRO A 116 15.53 0.18 -12.08
CA PRO A 116 15.20 1.16 -13.12
C PRO A 116 14.93 2.57 -12.60
N LEU A 117 14.29 2.74 -11.45
CA LEU A 117 13.83 4.03 -10.93
C LEU A 117 14.12 4.20 -9.43
N GLY A 118 15.29 3.77 -8.97
CA GLY A 118 15.68 3.94 -7.57
C GLY A 118 15.24 2.80 -6.64
N LEU A 119 14.30 1.98 -7.04
CA LEU A 119 13.94 0.75 -6.35
C LEU A 119 14.44 -0.46 -7.14
N TRP A 120 14.86 -1.49 -6.42
CA TRP A 120 15.14 -2.78 -7.04
C TRP A 120 13.85 -3.38 -7.56
N GLU A 121 13.88 -3.95 -8.75
CA GLU A 121 12.78 -4.70 -9.35
C GLU A 121 13.24 -6.11 -9.66
N LEU A 122 12.60 -7.08 -9.01
CA LEU A 122 12.88 -8.50 -9.13
C LEU A 122 11.76 -9.14 -9.94
N GLU A 123 12.14 -9.85 -10.99
CA GLU A 123 11.21 -10.69 -11.76
C GLU A 123 11.34 -12.14 -11.34
N THR A 124 10.22 -12.76 -11.00
CA THR A 124 10.16 -14.19 -10.65
C THR A 124 8.95 -14.84 -11.33
N VAL A 125 8.86 -16.15 -11.24
CA VAL A 125 7.66 -16.88 -11.66
C VAL A 125 6.46 -16.46 -10.81
N SER A 126 5.27 -16.99 -11.12
CA SER A 126 4.06 -16.63 -10.37
C SER A 126 4.25 -16.78 -8.86
N ALA A 127 4.09 -15.68 -8.14
CA ALA A 127 4.18 -15.64 -6.68
C ALA A 127 3.00 -14.84 -6.10
N PRO A 128 1.76 -15.35 -6.23
CA PRO A 128 0.54 -14.61 -5.88
C PRO A 128 0.40 -14.34 -4.39
N PHE A 129 1.17 -15.02 -3.56
CA PHE A 129 1.17 -14.88 -2.10
C PHE A 129 1.99 -13.68 -1.62
N VAL A 130 2.88 -13.11 -2.43
CA VAL A 130 3.69 -11.95 -2.06
C VAL A 130 2.86 -10.68 -2.20
N LYS A 131 2.83 -9.86 -1.16
CA LYS A 131 2.04 -8.63 -1.10
C LYS A 131 2.87 -7.45 -0.62
N HIS A 132 2.35 -6.25 -0.84
CA HIS A 132 2.93 -5.02 -0.31
C HIS A 132 3.20 -5.15 1.20
N SER A 133 4.32 -4.60 1.63
CA SER A 133 4.81 -4.60 3.02
C SER A 133 5.25 -5.97 3.56
N HIS A 134 5.10 -7.05 2.82
CA HIS A 134 5.72 -8.32 3.18
C HIS A 134 7.25 -8.20 3.21
N LYS A 135 7.88 -9.05 4.00
CA LYS A 135 9.34 -9.18 4.01
C LYS A 135 9.77 -10.25 3.03
N ILE A 136 10.83 -9.97 2.29
CA ILE A 136 11.48 -10.92 1.41
C ILE A 136 12.96 -10.98 1.73
N SER A 137 13.55 -12.14 1.53
CA SER A 137 14.99 -12.34 1.55
C SER A 137 15.48 -12.47 0.12
N VAL A 138 16.46 -11.68 -0.26
CA VAL A 138 17.05 -11.70 -1.61
C VAL A 138 18.52 -12.09 -1.50
N THR A 139 18.92 -13.06 -2.30
CA THR A 139 20.33 -13.47 -2.43
C THR A 139 20.73 -13.38 -3.90
N HIS A 140 21.46 -12.33 -4.23
CA HIS A 140 21.87 -12.04 -5.61
C HIS A 140 23.22 -11.33 -5.61
N PRO A 141 24.09 -11.55 -6.63
CA PRO A 141 25.37 -10.82 -6.73
C PRO A 141 25.27 -9.30 -6.70
N LYS A 142 24.17 -8.73 -7.18
CA LYS A 142 23.93 -7.26 -7.19
C LYS A 142 23.45 -6.73 -5.85
N VAL A 143 22.66 -7.51 -5.10
CA VAL A 143 22.09 -7.11 -3.82
C VAL A 143 21.68 -8.33 -3.02
N SER A 144 21.93 -8.31 -1.71
CA SER A 144 21.51 -9.39 -0.81
C SER A 144 21.06 -8.81 0.52
N GLY A 145 20.09 -9.43 1.15
CA GLY A 145 19.57 -9.04 2.45
C GLY A 145 18.06 -9.27 2.57
N GLU A 146 17.50 -8.75 3.66
CA GLU A 146 16.06 -8.72 3.88
C GLU A 146 15.51 -7.34 3.52
N PHE A 147 14.39 -7.34 2.80
CA PHE A 147 13.77 -6.12 2.30
C PHE A 147 12.26 -6.16 2.48
N GLU A 148 11.67 -4.98 2.54
CA GLU A 148 10.22 -4.83 2.54
C GLU A 148 9.72 -4.60 1.12
N VAL A 149 8.70 -5.35 0.71
CA VAL A 149 8.05 -5.20 -0.60
C VAL A 149 7.34 -3.85 -0.67
N LYS A 150 7.64 -3.06 -1.70
CA LYS A 150 7.03 -1.75 -1.95
C LYS A 150 5.95 -1.80 -3.02
N LYS A 151 6.05 -2.74 -3.95
CA LYS A 151 5.11 -2.89 -5.05
C LYS A 151 5.17 -4.31 -5.58
N VAL A 152 4.02 -4.85 -5.97
CA VAL A 152 3.90 -6.13 -6.66
C VAL A 152 3.06 -5.94 -7.90
N VAL A 153 3.55 -6.41 -9.04
CA VAL A 153 2.82 -6.39 -10.32
C VAL A 153 2.86 -7.78 -10.94
N PHE A 154 1.72 -8.23 -11.42
CA PHE A 154 1.60 -9.49 -12.15
C PHE A 154 1.42 -9.18 -13.63
N ARG A 155 2.22 -9.80 -14.49
CA ARG A 155 2.13 -9.64 -15.94
C ARG A 155 2.17 -10.99 -16.63
N THR A 156 1.42 -11.12 -17.73
CA THR A 156 1.52 -12.26 -18.63
C THR A 156 2.59 -11.95 -19.67
N ASN A 157 3.57 -12.83 -19.80
CA ASN A 157 4.60 -12.69 -20.84
C ASN A 157 4.09 -13.12 -22.22
N GLU A 158 4.95 -12.99 -23.24
CA GLU A 158 4.60 -13.31 -24.64
C GLU A 158 4.18 -14.79 -24.84
N THR A 159 4.65 -15.68 -23.99
CA THR A 159 4.30 -17.11 -24.03
C THR A 159 3.08 -17.47 -23.20
N GLY A 160 2.41 -16.48 -22.59
CA GLY A 160 1.20 -16.68 -21.78
C GLY A 160 1.45 -17.07 -20.33
N PHE A 161 2.70 -17.10 -19.87
CA PHE A 161 3.01 -17.36 -18.47
C PHE A 161 2.97 -16.10 -17.62
N ILE A 162 2.44 -16.24 -16.41
CA ILE A 162 2.40 -15.14 -15.44
C ILE A 162 3.79 -14.93 -14.82
N ARG A 163 4.22 -13.69 -14.79
CA ARG A 163 5.43 -13.25 -14.09
C ARG A 163 5.08 -12.25 -12.98
N THR A 164 5.76 -12.38 -11.87
CA THR A 164 5.61 -11.47 -10.73
C THR A 164 6.81 -10.53 -10.70
N TYR A 165 6.54 -9.24 -10.63
CA TYR A 165 7.53 -8.18 -10.51
C TYR A 165 7.40 -7.57 -9.12
N ILE A 166 8.46 -7.69 -8.33
CA ILE A 166 8.49 -7.23 -6.94
C ILE A 166 9.48 -6.07 -6.83
N SER A 167 9.00 -4.92 -6.41
CA SER A 167 9.85 -3.75 -6.14
C SER A 167 10.12 -3.61 -4.65
N PHE A 168 11.39 -3.30 -4.33
CA PHE A 168 11.82 -3.17 -2.93
C PHE A 168 12.98 -2.19 -2.72
#